data_accd9b9df6ce200ef73d9dbfdc88bb57
#
_entry.id   accd9b9df6ce200ef73d9dbfdc88bb57
#
_cell.length_a   1.000
_cell.length_b   1.000
_cell.length_c   1.000
_cell.angle_alpha   90.00
_cell.angle_beta   90.00
_cell.angle_gamma   90.00
#
_symmetry.space_group_name_H-M   'P 1'
#
loop_
_entity.id
_entity.type
_entity.pdbx_description
1 polymer ?
#
loop_
_entity_poly.entity_id
_entity_poly.type
_entity_poly.pdbx_seq_one_letter_code
_entity_poly.pdbx_strand_id
1 'polypeptide(L)'
;MINEDILFIDELIEWIEINLEKRPTLDDVAKISGYSKWHLQRKFKSIVGLQLASYIRGRVLTRAAVALRISRRPIIEISDELGFDSQQTFTRTFKKRFGVTPNSFRQMDQWDVQGMLPRFNFYENYTPEIKRVSLPAQELVGFTRQLNFDEHNHCSGQHSSCMAMKDEIMLDFFKEVNFSCQRVYSLFSANKDLQGQKSMYYSTAIDKEKRHEIQGHREIDSISIPKGEFLAISHQGNAKECIKFSIYLFNEVLPKLRDEFGGGIEMEVIEVDSCHAESKLRDITSTYTYLMSVN
;
A
#
# COMPACT_ATOMS: atom_id res chain seq x y z
N MET A 1 -9.31 23.01 3.89
CA MET A 1 -9.55 22.90 2.42
C MET A 1 -8.24 22.45 1.78
N ILE A 2 -8.21 21.29 1.17
CA ILE A 2 -7.04 20.80 0.40
C ILE A 2 -6.98 21.68 -0.85
N ASN A 3 -5.83 22.32 -1.06
CA ASN A 3 -5.61 23.22 -2.19
C ASN A 3 -5.65 22.38 -3.51
N GLU A 4 -6.32 22.87 -4.56
CA GLU A 4 -6.40 22.21 -5.88
C GLU A 4 -5.03 21.84 -6.44
N ASP A 5 -4.01 22.64 -6.13
CA ASP A 5 -2.62 22.39 -6.52
C ASP A 5 -2.05 21.12 -5.84
N ILE A 6 -2.44 20.87 -4.60
CA ILE A 6 -2.03 19.68 -3.85
C ILE A 6 -2.67 18.43 -4.47
N LEU A 7 -3.97 18.48 -4.75
CA LEU A 7 -4.68 17.36 -5.40
C LEU A 7 -4.08 17.05 -6.77
N PHE A 8 -3.80 18.08 -7.56
CA PHE A 8 -3.16 17.91 -8.86
C PHE A 8 -1.78 17.25 -8.76
N ILE A 9 -0.92 17.70 -7.84
CA ILE A 9 0.42 17.12 -7.67
C ILE A 9 0.33 15.69 -7.12
N ASP A 10 -0.63 15.39 -6.27
CA ASP A 10 -0.86 14.04 -5.78
C ASP A 10 -1.26 13.07 -6.90
N GLU A 11 -2.18 13.46 -7.78
CA GLU A 11 -2.55 12.69 -8.96
C GLU A 11 -1.36 12.49 -9.92
N LEU A 12 -0.54 13.51 -10.05
CA LEU A 12 0.67 13.45 -10.86
C LEU A 12 1.70 12.48 -10.27
N ILE A 13 1.89 12.50 -8.96
CA ILE A 13 2.76 11.56 -8.26
C ILE A 13 2.24 10.14 -8.42
N GLU A 14 0.94 9.90 -8.30
CA GLU A 14 0.33 8.60 -8.53
C GLU A 14 0.63 8.08 -9.94
N TRP A 15 0.44 8.92 -10.94
CA TRP A 15 0.77 8.56 -12.32
C TRP A 15 2.27 8.24 -12.50
N ILE A 16 3.16 9.04 -11.89
CA ILE A 16 4.61 8.79 -11.91
C ILE A 16 4.94 7.44 -11.30
N GLU A 17 4.37 7.12 -10.14
CA GLU A 17 4.64 5.86 -9.43
C GLU A 17 4.21 4.62 -10.24
N ILE A 18 3.07 4.68 -10.92
CA ILE A 18 2.60 3.62 -11.82
C ILE A 18 3.52 3.45 -13.03
N ASN A 19 4.12 4.54 -13.51
CA ASN A 19 4.94 4.53 -14.72
C ASN A 19 6.46 4.58 -14.47
N LEU A 20 6.93 4.35 -13.24
CA LEU A 20 8.37 4.43 -12.91
C LEU A 20 9.26 3.52 -13.75
N GLU A 21 8.76 2.35 -14.17
CA GLU A 21 9.47 1.40 -15.03
C GLU A 21 9.78 1.99 -16.41
N LYS A 22 8.90 2.83 -16.93
CA LYS A 22 9.11 3.54 -18.21
C LYS A 22 10.06 4.74 -18.05
N ARG A 23 10.51 5.05 -16.84
CA ARG A 23 11.34 6.23 -16.51
C ARG A 23 10.79 7.51 -17.14
N PRO A 24 9.58 7.93 -16.76
CA PRO A 24 8.95 9.08 -17.38
C PRO A 24 9.88 10.30 -17.32
N THR A 25 10.00 10.99 -18.46
CA THR A 25 10.75 12.22 -18.56
C THR A 25 9.91 13.43 -18.15
N LEU A 26 10.55 14.57 -17.94
CA LEU A 26 9.83 15.82 -17.72
C LEU A 26 8.84 16.12 -18.86
N ASP A 27 9.19 15.72 -20.10
CA ASP A 27 8.35 15.93 -21.28
C ASP A 27 7.08 15.09 -21.22
N ASP A 28 7.20 13.83 -20.82
CA ASP A 28 6.08 12.93 -20.68
C ASP A 28 5.10 13.44 -19.61
N VAL A 29 5.66 13.85 -18.46
CA VAL A 29 4.86 14.36 -17.35
C VAL A 29 4.21 15.70 -17.70
N ALA A 30 4.91 16.59 -18.39
CA ALA A 30 4.35 17.86 -18.85
C ALA A 30 3.21 17.65 -19.86
N LYS A 31 3.38 16.70 -20.79
CA LYS A 31 2.35 16.35 -21.77
C LYS A 31 1.05 15.87 -21.13
N ILE A 32 1.15 15.03 -20.10
CA ILE A 32 -0.01 14.48 -19.41
C ILE A 32 -0.66 15.52 -18.50
N SER A 33 0.15 16.34 -17.83
CA SER A 33 -0.34 17.36 -16.91
C SER A 33 -1.06 18.54 -17.61
N GLY A 34 -0.85 18.72 -18.91
CA GLY A 34 -1.32 19.88 -19.63
C GLY A 34 -0.58 21.19 -19.31
N TYR A 35 0.42 21.15 -18.44
CA TYR A 35 1.22 22.32 -18.08
C TYR A 35 2.50 22.42 -18.90
N SER A 36 3.01 23.65 -19.08
CA SER A 36 4.36 23.83 -19.60
C SER A 36 5.39 23.25 -18.63
N LYS A 37 6.53 22.75 -19.16
CA LYS A 37 7.62 22.18 -18.33
C LYS A 37 8.07 23.10 -17.21
N TRP A 38 8.15 24.41 -17.49
CA TRP A 38 8.58 25.40 -16.51
C TRP A 38 7.56 25.56 -15.37
N HIS A 39 6.29 25.65 -15.71
CA HIS A 39 5.22 25.78 -14.72
C HIS A 39 5.09 24.53 -13.86
N LEU A 40 5.14 23.36 -14.51
CA LEU A 40 5.11 22.05 -13.83
C LEU A 40 6.27 21.89 -12.83
N GLN A 41 7.51 22.18 -13.27
CA GLN A 41 8.67 22.08 -12.37
C GLN A 41 8.58 23.02 -11.18
N ARG A 42 8.12 24.25 -11.40
CA ARG A 42 7.95 25.23 -10.33
C ARG A 42 6.88 24.78 -9.34
N LYS A 43 5.73 24.33 -9.83
CA LYS A 43 4.61 23.84 -9.01
C LYS A 43 5.01 22.58 -8.24
N PHE A 44 5.61 21.63 -8.91
CA PHE A 44 6.07 20.39 -8.27
C PHE A 44 7.12 20.67 -7.18
N LYS A 45 8.12 21.49 -7.47
CA LYS A 45 9.16 21.85 -6.50
C LYS A 45 8.60 22.62 -5.30
N SER A 46 7.63 23.51 -5.49
CA SER A 46 7.05 24.29 -4.38
C SER A 46 6.27 23.41 -3.39
N ILE A 47 5.73 22.28 -3.85
CA ILE A 47 4.90 21.39 -3.04
C ILE A 47 5.73 20.21 -2.50
N VAL A 48 6.52 19.56 -3.37
CA VAL A 48 7.29 18.35 -3.03
C VAL A 48 8.68 18.68 -2.44
N GLY A 49 9.16 19.92 -2.62
CA GLY A 49 10.49 20.33 -2.19
C GLY A 49 11.63 19.89 -3.12
N LEU A 50 11.37 18.96 -4.06
CA LEU A 50 12.34 18.38 -4.98
C LEU A 50 12.03 18.77 -6.43
N GLN A 51 13.06 18.79 -7.27
CA GLN A 51 12.85 18.85 -8.71
C GLN A 51 12.24 17.54 -9.21
N LEU A 52 11.29 17.60 -10.14
CA LEU A 52 10.57 16.45 -10.68
C LEU A 52 11.50 15.34 -11.17
N ALA A 53 12.52 15.68 -11.98
CA ALA A 53 13.49 14.70 -12.48
C ALA A 53 14.32 14.06 -11.35
N SER A 54 14.58 14.78 -10.26
CA SER A 54 15.29 14.24 -9.10
C SER A 54 14.40 13.31 -8.29
N TYR A 55 13.12 13.63 -8.18
CA TYR A 55 12.11 12.79 -7.56
C TYR A 55 12.00 11.45 -8.32
N ILE A 56 11.72 11.48 -9.62
CA ILE A 56 11.58 10.27 -10.46
C ILE A 56 12.82 9.39 -10.33
N ARG A 57 14.02 9.97 -10.48
CA ARG A 57 15.28 9.23 -10.38
C ARG A 57 15.48 8.59 -8.99
N GLY A 58 15.13 9.32 -7.94
CA GLY A 58 15.19 8.81 -6.57
C GLY A 58 14.24 7.64 -6.34
N ARG A 59 13.02 7.73 -6.85
CA ARG A 59 12.01 6.67 -6.76
C ARG A 59 12.41 5.40 -7.53
N VAL A 60 12.89 5.56 -8.77
CA VAL A 60 13.41 4.44 -9.58
C VAL A 60 14.53 3.70 -8.85
N LEU A 61 15.49 4.43 -8.28
CA LEU A 61 16.59 3.82 -7.53
C LEU A 61 16.15 3.19 -6.21
N THR A 62 15.12 3.73 -5.56
CA THR A 62 14.52 3.12 -4.37
C THR A 62 13.85 1.80 -4.72
N ARG A 63 13.08 1.73 -5.84
CA ARG A 63 12.54 0.46 -6.35
C ARG A 63 13.64 -0.56 -6.63
N ALA A 64 14.74 -0.12 -7.27
CA ALA A 64 15.89 -0.99 -7.51
C ALA A 64 16.45 -1.56 -6.20
N ALA A 65 16.63 -0.71 -5.18
CA ALA A 65 17.15 -1.12 -3.87
C ALA A 65 16.24 -2.17 -3.21
N VAL A 66 14.93 -1.96 -3.26
CA VAL A 66 13.95 -2.93 -2.77
C VAL A 66 14.06 -4.24 -3.55
N ALA A 67 14.02 -4.20 -4.89
CA ALA A 67 14.11 -5.40 -5.75
C ALA A 67 15.39 -6.21 -5.49
N LEU A 68 16.53 -5.55 -5.29
CA LEU A 68 17.78 -6.21 -4.95
C LEU A 68 17.72 -6.97 -3.63
N ARG A 69 16.98 -6.47 -2.65
CA ARG A 69 16.90 -7.06 -1.30
C ARG A 69 15.89 -8.21 -1.21
N ILE A 70 14.79 -8.12 -1.94
CA ILE A 70 13.69 -9.08 -1.83
C ILE A 70 13.74 -10.18 -2.89
N SER A 71 14.54 -10.02 -3.93
CA SER A 71 14.62 -11.00 -5.02
C SER A 71 16.05 -11.45 -5.29
N ARG A 72 16.17 -12.65 -5.90
CA ARG A 72 17.44 -13.18 -6.42
C ARG A 72 17.65 -12.89 -7.91
N ARG A 73 16.79 -12.08 -8.50
CA ARG A 73 16.87 -11.75 -9.94
C ARG A 73 18.23 -11.21 -10.34
N PRO A 74 18.72 -11.52 -11.54
CA PRO A 74 19.94 -10.92 -12.09
C PRO A 74 19.87 -9.40 -12.07
N ILE A 75 20.99 -8.75 -11.73
CA ILE A 75 21.06 -7.28 -11.67
C ILE A 75 20.75 -6.66 -13.04
N ILE A 76 21.11 -7.34 -14.11
CA ILE A 76 20.81 -6.89 -15.47
C ILE A 76 19.29 -6.80 -15.70
N GLU A 77 18.54 -7.80 -15.30
CA GLU A 77 17.07 -7.79 -15.43
C GLU A 77 16.42 -6.64 -14.66
N ILE A 78 16.89 -6.39 -13.42
CA ILE A 78 16.41 -5.25 -12.62
C ILE A 78 16.77 -3.92 -13.31
N SER A 79 17.96 -3.82 -13.91
CA SER A 79 18.36 -2.61 -14.62
C SER A 79 17.53 -2.37 -15.87
N ASP A 80 17.25 -3.41 -16.63
CA ASP A 80 16.48 -3.34 -17.89
C ASP A 80 15.01 -3.01 -17.61
N GLU A 81 14.39 -3.67 -16.63
CA GLU A 81 13.02 -3.38 -16.19
C GLU A 81 12.85 -1.92 -15.75
N LEU A 82 13.83 -1.39 -15.05
CA LEU A 82 13.82 0.01 -14.62
C LEU A 82 14.29 0.99 -15.70
N GLY A 83 14.40 0.53 -16.95
CA GLY A 83 14.67 1.35 -18.13
C GLY A 83 16.07 1.96 -18.18
N PHE A 84 17.09 1.28 -17.62
CA PHE A 84 18.47 1.72 -17.79
C PHE A 84 19.05 1.20 -19.10
N ASP A 85 19.77 2.06 -19.84
CA ASP A 85 20.39 1.72 -21.12
C ASP A 85 21.44 0.60 -21.00
N SER A 86 22.00 0.40 -19.81
CA SER A 86 22.95 -0.66 -19.50
C SER A 86 23.09 -0.88 -18.01
N GLN A 87 23.47 -2.12 -17.63
CA GLN A 87 23.81 -2.46 -16.24
C GLN A 87 24.94 -1.59 -15.68
N GLN A 88 25.86 -1.14 -16.52
CA GLN A 88 26.97 -0.27 -16.10
C GLN A 88 26.45 1.12 -15.69
N THR A 89 25.55 1.71 -16.49
CA THR A 89 24.91 2.99 -16.18
C THR A 89 24.08 2.89 -14.90
N PHE A 90 23.33 1.80 -14.75
CA PHE A 90 22.61 1.49 -13.52
C PHE A 90 23.56 1.42 -12.32
N THR A 91 24.61 0.58 -12.39
CA THR A 91 25.56 0.37 -11.31
C THR A 91 26.21 1.69 -10.85
N ARG A 92 26.63 2.52 -11.81
CA ARG A 92 27.23 3.83 -11.51
C ARG A 92 26.23 4.75 -10.82
N THR A 93 25.00 4.81 -11.31
CA THR A 93 23.94 5.67 -10.77
C THR A 93 23.50 5.21 -9.39
N PHE A 94 23.37 3.90 -9.20
CA PHE A 94 23.04 3.28 -7.93
C PHE A 94 24.13 3.55 -6.88
N LYS A 95 25.41 3.29 -7.22
CA LYS A 95 26.55 3.55 -6.34
C LYS A 95 26.65 5.03 -5.94
N LYS A 96 26.34 5.95 -6.87
CA LYS A 96 26.33 7.38 -6.57
C LYS A 96 25.30 7.72 -5.49
N ARG A 97 24.18 7.01 -5.44
CA ARG A 97 23.09 7.28 -4.48
C ARG A 97 23.26 6.57 -3.15
N PHE A 98 23.61 5.28 -3.19
CA PHE A 98 23.67 4.42 -2.00
C PHE A 98 25.09 4.20 -1.47
N GLY A 99 26.10 4.74 -2.10
CA GLY A 99 27.52 4.60 -1.72
C GLY A 99 28.14 3.26 -2.09
N VAL A 100 27.35 2.22 -2.34
CA VAL A 100 27.78 0.84 -2.62
C VAL A 100 27.22 0.34 -3.95
N THR A 101 27.83 -0.71 -4.51
CA THR A 101 27.33 -1.32 -5.76
C THR A 101 26.03 -2.09 -5.51
N PRO A 102 25.18 -2.32 -6.55
CA PRO A 102 23.97 -3.12 -6.42
C PRO A 102 24.23 -4.51 -5.84
N ASN A 103 25.33 -5.17 -6.23
CA ASN A 103 25.68 -6.49 -5.70
C ASN A 103 26.06 -6.43 -4.21
N SER A 104 26.87 -5.45 -3.80
CA SER A 104 27.21 -5.25 -2.39
C SER A 104 25.98 -4.92 -1.56
N PHE A 105 25.07 -4.09 -2.09
CA PHE A 105 23.82 -3.73 -1.42
C PHE A 105 22.92 -4.97 -1.20
N ARG A 106 22.84 -5.87 -2.19
CA ARG A 106 22.10 -7.15 -2.08
C ARG A 106 22.64 -8.04 -0.95
N GLN A 107 23.94 -8.03 -0.72
CA GLN A 107 24.64 -8.90 0.23
C GLN A 107 24.72 -8.34 1.66
N MET A 108 24.24 -7.12 1.89
CA MET A 108 24.25 -6.53 3.24
C MET A 108 23.36 -7.34 4.21
N ASP A 109 23.84 -7.58 5.42
CA ASP A 109 23.08 -8.29 6.45
C ASP A 109 21.89 -7.46 6.95
N GLN A 110 22.10 -6.15 7.09
CA GLN A 110 21.05 -5.23 7.53
C GLN A 110 20.46 -4.46 6.34
N TRP A 111 19.18 -4.09 6.47
CA TRP A 111 18.52 -3.25 5.49
C TRP A 111 18.87 -1.78 5.73
N ASP A 112 19.82 -1.27 4.95
CA ASP A 112 20.14 0.17 4.96
C ASP A 112 19.13 0.94 4.10
N VAL A 113 18.33 1.77 4.76
CA VAL A 113 17.34 2.65 4.10
C VAL A 113 17.94 4.02 3.75
N GLN A 114 19.20 4.27 4.13
CA GLN A 114 19.88 5.53 3.81
C GLN A 114 20.02 5.66 2.28
N GLY A 115 19.60 6.79 1.76
CA GLY A 115 19.56 7.03 0.31
C GLY A 115 18.26 6.61 -0.37
N MET A 116 17.37 5.86 0.27
CA MET A 116 16.02 5.64 -0.26
C MET A 116 15.22 6.94 -0.24
N LEU A 117 14.44 7.16 -1.28
CA LEU A 117 13.48 8.25 -1.35
C LEU A 117 12.09 7.63 -1.23
N PRO A 118 11.36 7.85 -0.14
CA PRO A 118 9.98 7.39 -0.03
C PRO A 118 9.09 8.08 -1.08
N ARG A 119 7.94 7.49 -1.38
CA ARG A 119 6.91 8.20 -2.14
C ARG A 119 6.53 9.46 -1.36
N PHE A 120 6.48 10.60 -2.05
CA PHE A 120 6.01 11.82 -1.43
C PHE A 120 4.55 11.64 -1.01
N ASN A 121 4.29 11.95 0.24
CA ASN A 121 2.97 11.82 0.84
C ASN A 121 2.56 13.16 1.44
N PHE A 122 1.39 13.65 1.06
CA PHE A 122 0.83 14.89 1.61
C PHE A 122 0.41 14.74 3.08
N TYR A 123 0.38 13.53 3.58
CA TYR A 123 0.12 13.22 4.99
C TYR A 123 1.39 13.26 5.87
N GLU A 124 2.55 13.70 5.36
CA GLU A 124 3.83 13.69 6.09
C GLU A 124 3.78 14.51 7.40
N ASN A 125 2.86 15.50 7.48
CA ASN A 125 2.56 16.24 8.70
C ASN A 125 1.33 15.71 9.45
N TYR A 126 0.72 14.63 8.98
CA TYR A 126 -0.39 13.98 9.65
C TYR A 126 0.16 12.97 10.64
N THR A 127 0.08 13.27 11.93
CA THR A 127 0.36 12.29 12.98
C THR A 127 -0.96 11.59 13.28
N PRO A 128 -1.14 10.33 12.86
CA PRO A 128 -2.36 9.61 13.15
C PRO A 128 -2.49 9.43 14.66
N GLU A 129 -3.71 9.56 15.16
CA GLU A 129 -3.97 9.21 16.54
C GLU A 129 -3.88 7.69 16.69
N ILE A 130 -2.95 7.25 17.54
CA ILE A 130 -2.75 5.83 17.86
C ILE A 130 -3.34 5.59 19.24
N LYS A 131 -4.35 4.72 19.30
CA LYS A 131 -5.04 4.37 20.55
C LYS A 131 -4.79 2.91 20.89
N ARG A 132 -4.55 2.63 22.15
CA ARG A 132 -4.61 1.25 22.66
C ARG A 132 -6.06 0.92 23.03
N VAL A 133 -6.58 -0.16 22.45
CA VAL A 133 -7.96 -0.59 22.62
C VAL A 133 -8.02 -2.07 22.99
N SER A 134 -8.93 -2.42 23.90
CA SER A 134 -9.22 -3.81 24.25
C SER A 134 -10.43 -4.27 23.46
N LEU A 135 -10.30 -5.31 22.66
CA LEU A 135 -11.39 -5.89 21.88
C LEU A 135 -11.85 -7.21 22.50
N PRO A 136 -13.15 -7.46 22.60
CA PRO A 136 -13.69 -8.76 22.96
C PRO A 136 -13.41 -9.78 21.85
N ALA A 137 -13.55 -11.05 22.17
CA ALA A 137 -13.57 -12.10 21.15
C ALA A 137 -14.74 -11.86 20.19
N GLN A 138 -14.49 -12.01 18.90
CA GLN A 138 -15.46 -11.77 17.83
C GLN A 138 -15.52 -12.96 16.88
N GLU A 139 -16.72 -13.27 16.42
CA GLU A 139 -16.95 -14.27 15.37
C GLU A 139 -17.43 -13.56 14.11
N LEU A 140 -16.69 -13.75 13.02
CA LEU A 140 -16.97 -13.18 11.72
C LEU A 140 -17.30 -14.28 10.71
N VAL A 141 -17.97 -13.89 9.63
CA VAL A 141 -18.25 -14.76 8.49
C VAL A 141 -17.89 -14.05 7.20
N GLY A 142 -17.30 -14.77 6.26
CA GLY A 142 -16.84 -14.15 5.02
C GLY A 142 -16.12 -15.11 4.10
N PHE A 143 -15.19 -14.59 3.30
CA PHE A 143 -14.43 -15.35 2.31
C PHE A 143 -12.94 -15.18 2.54
N THR A 144 -12.22 -16.31 2.47
CA THR A 144 -10.76 -16.33 2.57
C THR A 144 -10.17 -16.73 1.22
N ARG A 145 -9.19 -15.99 0.75
CA ARG A 145 -8.44 -16.29 -0.47
C ARG A 145 -6.96 -16.41 -0.16
N GLN A 146 -6.32 -17.43 -0.74
CA GLN A 146 -4.88 -17.53 -0.73
C GLN A 146 -4.30 -16.50 -1.70
N LEU A 147 -3.32 -15.74 -1.23
CA LEU A 147 -2.58 -14.81 -2.07
C LEU A 147 -1.42 -15.57 -2.70
N ASN A 148 -1.50 -15.76 -4.02
CA ASN A 148 -0.43 -16.37 -4.79
C ASN A 148 0.50 -15.25 -5.28
N PHE A 149 1.68 -15.19 -4.72
CA PHE A 149 2.74 -14.30 -5.18
C PHE A 149 3.59 -15.09 -6.18
N ASP A 150 3.33 -14.94 -7.47
CA ASP A 150 4.25 -15.45 -8.49
C ASP A 150 5.60 -14.77 -8.35
N GLU A 151 6.68 -15.56 -8.28
CA GLU A 151 8.05 -15.05 -8.11
C GLU A 151 8.43 -14.05 -9.21
N HIS A 152 7.75 -14.06 -10.35
CA HIS A 152 7.98 -13.16 -11.48
C HIS A 152 7.30 -11.78 -11.36
N ASN A 153 6.27 -11.63 -10.54
CA ASN A 153 5.55 -10.36 -10.35
C ASN A 153 6.05 -9.51 -9.17
N HIS A 154 7.12 -9.95 -8.49
CA HIS A 154 7.59 -9.31 -7.26
C HIS A 154 8.33 -7.97 -7.44
N CYS A 155 8.54 -7.47 -8.63
CA CYS A 155 9.42 -6.33 -8.86
C CYS A 155 8.76 -5.02 -9.27
N SER A 156 7.50 -5.03 -9.67
CA SER A 156 6.75 -3.81 -9.94
C SER A 156 6.02 -3.31 -8.68
N GLY A 157 6.79 -2.87 -7.68
CA GLY A 157 6.26 -2.27 -6.47
C GLY A 157 5.33 -3.22 -5.69
N GLN A 158 5.88 -4.04 -4.80
CA GLN A 158 5.13 -5.02 -3.98
C GLN A 158 3.85 -4.46 -3.35
N HIS A 159 3.82 -3.17 -3.02
CA HIS A 159 2.62 -2.50 -2.54
C HIS A 159 1.52 -2.39 -3.61
N SER A 160 1.88 -2.08 -4.86
CA SER A 160 0.87 -1.95 -5.93
C SER A 160 0.20 -3.28 -6.26
N SER A 161 0.95 -4.38 -6.36
CA SER A 161 0.36 -5.69 -6.70
C SER A 161 -0.47 -6.25 -5.54
N CYS A 162 0.02 -6.18 -4.31
CA CYS A 162 -0.72 -6.61 -3.12
C CYS A 162 -1.96 -5.75 -2.89
N MET A 163 -1.85 -4.43 -3.06
CA MET A 163 -2.99 -3.51 -2.95
C MET A 163 -4.02 -3.74 -4.06
N ALA A 164 -3.59 -3.95 -5.31
CA ALA A 164 -4.50 -4.25 -6.41
C ALA A 164 -5.25 -5.58 -6.19
N MET A 165 -4.57 -6.62 -5.73
CA MET A 165 -5.21 -7.89 -5.36
C MET A 165 -6.21 -7.72 -4.21
N LYS A 166 -5.84 -6.94 -3.20
CA LYS A 166 -6.72 -6.60 -2.09
C LYS A 166 -7.96 -5.86 -2.58
N ASP A 167 -7.79 -4.85 -3.43
CA ASP A 167 -8.89 -4.05 -3.99
C ASP A 167 -9.83 -4.94 -4.81
N GLU A 168 -9.30 -5.87 -5.60
CA GLU A 168 -10.09 -6.84 -6.37
C GLU A 168 -10.91 -7.75 -5.45
N ILE A 169 -10.28 -8.30 -4.40
CA ILE A 169 -10.96 -9.17 -3.42
C ILE A 169 -12.06 -8.41 -2.68
N MET A 170 -11.77 -7.16 -2.29
CA MET A 170 -12.75 -6.28 -1.63
C MET A 170 -13.93 -5.95 -2.55
N LEU A 171 -13.67 -5.61 -3.81
CA LEU A 171 -14.72 -5.34 -4.80
C LEU A 171 -15.61 -6.56 -5.04
N ASP A 172 -15.02 -7.74 -5.13
CA ASP A 172 -15.78 -8.99 -5.27
C ASP A 172 -16.63 -9.26 -4.02
N PHE A 173 -16.09 -9.02 -2.83
CA PHE A 173 -16.84 -9.16 -1.59
C PHE A 173 -18.04 -8.22 -1.55
N PHE A 174 -17.86 -6.94 -1.91
CA PHE A 174 -18.96 -5.97 -1.96
C PHE A 174 -20.05 -6.28 -2.99
N LYS A 175 -19.76 -7.07 -4.02
CA LYS A 175 -20.79 -7.56 -4.95
C LYS A 175 -21.68 -8.65 -4.36
N GLU A 176 -21.17 -9.38 -3.38
CA GLU A 176 -21.84 -10.53 -2.76
C GLU A 176 -22.53 -10.17 -1.43
N VAL A 177 -22.26 -8.99 -0.88
CA VAL A 177 -22.82 -8.52 0.37
C VAL A 177 -23.82 -7.38 0.11
N ASN A 178 -24.96 -7.42 0.75
CA ASN A 178 -25.93 -6.34 0.66
C ASN A 178 -25.36 -5.09 1.37
N PHE A 179 -25.48 -3.92 0.75
CA PHE A 179 -24.88 -2.66 1.23
C PHE A 179 -25.46 -2.11 2.56
N SER A 180 -26.36 -2.84 3.22
CA SER A 180 -26.78 -2.54 4.59
C SER A 180 -25.68 -2.85 5.63
N CYS A 181 -24.60 -3.53 5.22
CA CYS A 181 -23.46 -3.77 6.09
C CYS A 181 -22.68 -2.48 6.35
N GLN A 182 -22.80 -2.00 7.58
CA GLN A 182 -22.09 -0.79 8.03
C GLN A 182 -20.62 -1.04 8.36
N ARG A 183 -20.21 -2.33 8.54
CA ARG A 183 -18.85 -2.68 8.96
C ARG A 183 -18.33 -3.90 8.19
N VAL A 184 -17.16 -3.75 7.60
CA VAL A 184 -16.43 -4.81 6.91
C VAL A 184 -15.04 -4.96 7.51
N TYR A 185 -14.64 -6.20 7.71
CA TYR A 185 -13.32 -6.57 8.24
C TYR A 185 -12.47 -7.17 7.13
N SER A 186 -11.19 -6.86 7.15
CA SER A 186 -10.19 -7.46 6.28
C SER A 186 -9.00 -7.90 7.11
N LEU A 187 -8.60 -9.16 6.98
CA LEU A 187 -7.55 -9.77 7.80
C LEU A 187 -6.46 -10.35 6.91
N PHE A 188 -5.22 -10.13 7.29
CA PHE A 188 -4.08 -10.84 6.73
C PHE A 188 -3.68 -11.95 7.68
N SER A 189 -3.48 -13.14 7.15
CA SER A 189 -2.93 -14.27 7.91
C SER A 189 -1.85 -14.98 7.09
N ALA A 190 -0.85 -15.50 7.79
CA ALA A 190 0.20 -16.30 7.18
C ALA A 190 0.24 -17.67 7.87
N ASN A 191 0.05 -18.74 7.09
CA ASN A 191 0.17 -20.10 7.55
C ASN A 191 1.41 -20.76 6.93
N LYS A 192 2.05 -21.65 7.67
CA LYS A 192 3.07 -22.55 7.13
C LYS A 192 2.42 -23.90 6.87
N ASP A 193 2.61 -24.42 5.67
CA ASP A 193 2.24 -25.80 5.36
C ASP A 193 3.16 -26.81 6.08
N LEU A 194 2.84 -28.10 5.94
CA LEU A 194 3.62 -29.20 6.54
C LEU A 194 5.07 -29.27 6.00
N GLN A 195 5.35 -28.61 4.88
CA GLN A 195 6.68 -28.52 4.25
C GLN A 195 7.43 -27.24 4.63
N GLY A 196 6.82 -26.39 5.48
CA GLY A 196 7.40 -25.13 5.93
C GLY A 196 7.25 -23.97 4.92
N GLN A 197 6.52 -24.17 3.81
CA GLN A 197 6.23 -23.11 2.83
C GLN A 197 5.20 -22.14 3.42
N LYS A 198 5.50 -20.86 3.39
CA LYS A 198 4.60 -19.82 3.88
C LYS A 198 3.57 -19.51 2.81
N SER A 199 2.30 -19.64 3.15
CA SER A 199 1.18 -19.15 2.36
C SER A 199 0.53 -17.97 3.06
N MET A 200 0.22 -16.93 2.32
CA MET A 200 -0.51 -15.76 2.82
C MET A 200 -1.96 -15.85 2.40
N TYR A 201 -2.84 -15.47 3.30
CA TYR A 201 -4.29 -15.45 3.07
C TYR A 201 -4.83 -14.07 3.37
N TYR A 202 -5.83 -13.68 2.60
CA TYR A 202 -6.60 -12.47 2.82
C TYR A 202 -8.06 -12.83 2.98
N SER A 203 -8.64 -12.44 4.12
CA SER A 203 -10.02 -12.71 4.45
C SER A 203 -10.80 -11.40 4.49
N THR A 204 -11.97 -11.39 3.85
CA THR A 204 -12.95 -10.29 3.96
C THR A 204 -14.21 -10.83 4.61
N ALA A 205 -14.69 -10.15 5.63
CA ALA A 205 -15.75 -10.67 6.50
C ALA A 205 -16.64 -9.57 7.06
N ILE A 206 -17.78 -10.00 7.58
CA ILE A 206 -18.74 -9.19 8.36
C ILE A 206 -19.05 -9.89 9.69
N ASP A 207 -19.70 -9.18 10.59
CA ASP A 207 -20.19 -9.76 11.86
C ASP A 207 -21.08 -10.98 11.58
N LYS A 208 -20.91 -12.05 12.36
CA LYS A 208 -21.60 -13.34 12.19
C LYS A 208 -23.13 -13.19 12.23
N GLU A 209 -23.64 -12.26 13.03
CA GLU A 209 -25.08 -11.97 13.15
C GLU A 209 -25.66 -11.45 11.84
N LYS A 210 -24.82 -10.87 10.98
CA LYS A 210 -25.19 -10.34 9.66
C LYS A 210 -25.01 -11.32 8.51
N ARG A 211 -24.77 -12.61 8.80
CA ARG A 211 -24.59 -13.64 7.78
C ARG A 211 -25.65 -13.64 6.68
N HIS A 212 -26.91 -13.27 7.02
CA HIS A 212 -28.03 -13.21 6.08
C HIS A 212 -27.86 -12.13 4.99
N GLU A 213 -26.91 -11.22 5.14
CA GLU A 213 -26.60 -10.19 4.15
C GLU A 213 -25.66 -10.68 3.06
N ILE A 214 -25.03 -11.85 3.23
CA ILE A 214 -24.21 -12.49 2.19
C ILE A 214 -25.15 -13.26 1.26
N GLN A 215 -25.24 -12.80 0.00
CA GLN A 215 -26.18 -13.35 -1.00
C GLN A 215 -25.53 -14.37 -1.95
N GLY A 216 -24.21 -14.51 -1.90
CA GLY A 216 -23.45 -15.40 -2.80
C GLY A 216 -23.63 -16.89 -2.48
N HIS A 217 -23.38 -17.73 -3.50
CA HIS A 217 -23.42 -19.20 -3.39
C HIS A 217 -22.06 -19.82 -3.01
N ARG A 218 -21.08 -19.00 -2.62
CA ARG A 218 -19.75 -19.48 -2.21
C ARG A 218 -19.80 -20.09 -0.81
N GLU A 219 -18.87 -20.99 -0.57
CA GLU A 219 -18.61 -21.48 0.78
C GLU A 219 -18.19 -20.31 1.69
N ILE A 220 -18.84 -20.18 2.82
CA ILE A 220 -18.64 -19.08 3.76
C ILE A 220 -17.76 -19.57 4.89
N ASP A 221 -16.61 -18.94 5.05
CA ASP A 221 -15.68 -19.22 6.14
C ASP A 221 -16.15 -18.60 7.45
N SER A 222 -15.84 -19.30 8.55
CA SER A 222 -15.97 -18.77 9.91
C SER A 222 -14.60 -18.31 10.40
N ILE A 223 -14.50 -17.05 10.81
CA ILE A 223 -13.25 -16.41 11.21
C ILE A 223 -13.39 -15.92 12.65
N SER A 224 -12.54 -16.45 13.55
CA SER A 224 -12.55 -16.07 14.96
C SER A 224 -11.42 -15.10 15.27
N ILE A 225 -11.77 -13.98 15.88
CA ILE A 225 -10.82 -13.01 16.42
C ILE A 225 -10.80 -13.19 17.94
N PRO A 226 -9.67 -13.55 18.55
CA PRO A 226 -9.58 -13.71 19.99
C PRO A 226 -9.67 -12.35 20.69
N LYS A 227 -10.11 -12.37 21.95
CA LYS A 227 -10.00 -11.21 22.83
C LYS A 227 -8.54 -10.79 22.96
N GLY A 228 -8.26 -9.49 22.87
CA GLY A 228 -6.88 -8.97 22.98
C GLY A 228 -6.79 -7.46 23.06
N GLU A 229 -5.56 -7.01 23.25
CA GLU A 229 -5.18 -5.60 23.18
C GLU A 229 -4.66 -5.29 21.77
N PHE A 230 -5.08 -4.15 21.24
CA PHE A 230 -4.72 -3.71 19.90
C PHE A 230 -4.30 -2.24 19.89
N LEU A 231 -3.39 -1.90 19.01
CA LEU A 231 -3.22 -0.52 18.56
C LEU A 231 -4.21 -0.25 17.44
N ALA A 232 -5.04 0.75 17.65
CA ALA A 232 -6.01 1.23 16.66
C ALA A 232 -5.53 2.54 16.05
N ILE A 233 -5.49 2.59 14.73
CA ILE A 233 -5.06 3.75 13.96
C ILE A 233 -6.19 4.06 12.96
N SER A 234 -6.89 5.17 13.18
CA SER A 234 -8.12 5.47 12.44
C SER A 234 -8.00 6.72 11.57
N HIS A 235 -8.74 6.71 10.47
CA HIS A 235 -8.93 7.85 9.58
C HIS A 235 -10.38 7.89 9.11
N GLN A 236 -10.98 9.08 9.08
CA GLN A 236 -12.32 9.30 8.54
C GLN A 236 -12.23 10.11 7.25
N GLY A 237 -12.89 9.63 6.21
CA GLY A 237 -12.88 10.28 4.91
C GLY A 237 -13.68 9.50 3.87
N ASN A 238 -13.65 10.00 2.63
CA ASN A 238 -14.20 9.23 1.50
C ASN A 238 -13.29 8.04 1.13
N ALA A 239 -13.77 7.15 0.26
CA ALA A 239 -13.03 5.95 -0.14
C ALA A 239 -11.61 6.27 -0.66
N LYS A 240 -11.44 7.35 -1.44
CA LYS A 240 -10.12 7.76 -1.98
C LYS A 240 -9.16 8.20 -0.86
N GLU A 241 -9.68 8.91 0.13
CA GLU A 241 -8.90 9.36 1.31
C GLU A 241 -8.51 8.17 2.20
N CYS A 242 -9.43 7.23 2.42
CA CYS A 242 -9.14 6.00 3.17
C CYS A 242 -8.07 5.14 2.49
N ILE A 243 -8.11 4.98 1.16
CA ILE A 243 -7.08 4.28 0.40
C ILE A 243 -5.72 4.98 0.54
N LYS A 244 -5.67 6.30 0.41
CA LYS A 244 -4.42 7.07 0.58
C LYS A 244 -3.88 6.95 1.99
N PHE A 245 -4.75 6.99 2.98
CA PHE A 245 -4.38 6.80 4.37
C PHE A 245 -3.82 5.39 4.61
N SER A 246 -4.41 4.36 4.05
CA SER A 246 -3.88 2.99 4.18
C SER A 246 -2.47 2.87 3.58
N ILE A 247 -2.23 3.47 2.41
CA ILE A 247 -0.90 3.51 1.79
C ILE A 247 0.12 4.22 2.69
N TYR A 248 -0.26 5.38 3.25
CA TYR A 248 0.59 6.10 4.20
C TYR A 248 0.88 5.27 5.46
N LEU A 249 -0.14 4.65 6.01
CA LEU A 249 -0.04 3.79 7.18
C LEU A 249 1.01 2.68 6.98
N PHE A 250 0.90 1.92 5.88
CA PHE A 250 1.81 0.81 5.58
C PHE A 250 3.24 1.27 5.26
N ASN A 251 3.42 2.43 4.65
CA ASN A 251 4.75 2.92 4.25
C ASN A 251 5.50 3.66 5.36
N GLU A 252 4.77 4.42 6.19
CA GLU A 252 5.40 5.40 7.08
C GLU A 252 5.13 5.15 8.56
N VAL A 253 3.96 4.62 8.91
CA VAL A 253 3.55 4.47 10.31
C VAL A 253 3.90 3.10 10.85
N LEU A 254 3.42 2.04 10.21
CA LEU A 254 3.62 0.68 10.69
C LEU A 254 5.09 0.26 10.77
N PRO A 255 6.00 0.66 9.86
CA PRO A 255 7.41 0.35 10.02
C PRO A 255 8.03 0.88 11.32
N LYS A 256 7.50 1.99 11.85
CA LYS A 256 7.95 2.60 13.11
C LYS A 256 7.37 1.93 14.35
N LEU A 257 6.25 1.21 14.19
CA LEU A 257 5.54 0.51 15.27
C LEU A 257 5.88 -0.98 15.37
N ARG A 258 6.79 -1.48 14.53
CA ARG A 258 7.13 -2.92 14.46
C ARG A 258 7.53 -3.52 15.79
N ASP A 259 8.21 -2.77 16.65
CA ASP A 259 8.67 -3.27 17.96
C ASP A 259 7.51 -3.45 18.96
N GLU A 260 6.35 -2.83 18.70
CA GLU A 260 5.15 -2.98 19.51
C GLU A 260 4.26 -4.15 19.05
N PHE A 261 4.55 -4.72 17.86
CA PHE A 261 3.74 -5.79 17.29
C PHE A 261 4.02 -7.13 17.97
N GLY A 262 3.00 -7.69 18.58
CA GLY A 262 3.06 -8.97 19.28
C GLY A 262 3.06 -10.21 18.39
N GLY A 263 3.13 -10.07 17.06
CA GLY A 263 3.12 -11.19 16.10
C GLY A 263 1.77 -11.89 15.97
N GLY A 264 0.67 -11.24 16.36
CA GLY A 264 -0.68 -11.79 16.33
C GLY A 264 -1.47 -11.38 15.09
N ILE A 265 -2.66 -10.84 15.30
CA ILE A 265 -3.61 -10.48 14.22
C ILE A 265 -3.40 -9.04 13.78
N GLU A 266 -3.41 -8.85 12.47
CA GLU A 266 -3.52 -7.56 11.81
C GLU A 266 -4.83 -7.52 11.03
N MET A 267 -5.63 -6.49 11.23
CA MET A 267 -6.89 -6.33 10.52
C MET A 267 -7.21 -4.88 10.19
N GLU A 268 -7.94 -4.71 9.12
CA GLU A 268 -8.54 -3.44 8.72
C GLU A 268 -10.04 -3.52 8.95
N VAL A 269 -10.62 -2.45 9.47
CA VAL A 269 -12.06 -2.32 9.67
C VAL A 269 -12.51 -1.09 8.90
N ILE A 270 -13.48 -1.26 8.00
CA ILE A 270 -14.11 -0.17 7.26
C ILE A 270 -15.54 -0.05 7.77
N GLU A 271 -15.85 1.09 8.38
CA GLU A 271 -17.17 1.43 8.84
C GLU A 271 -17.75 2.52 7.93
N VAL A 272 -18.93 2.27 7.39
CA VAL A 272 -19.64 3.23 6.52
C VAL A 272 -20.63 4.02 7.37
N ASP A 273 -20.43 5.33 7.47
CA ASP A 273 -21.18 6.18 8.41
C ASP A 273 -22.65 6.37 8.05
N SER A 274 -23.02 6.34 6.75
CA SER A 274 -24.40 6.34 6.28
C SER A 274 -24.49 6.00 4.80
N CYS A 275 -25.28 5.01 4.43
CA CYS A 275 -25.68 4.77 3.05
C CYS A 275 -27.07 5.38 2.82
N HIS A 276 -27.13 6.54 2.16
CA HIS A 276 -28.34 6.92 1.45
C HIS A 276 -28.33 6.19 0.11
N ALA A 277 -29.43 5.50 -0.21
CA ALA A 277 -29.57 4.64 -1.38
C ALA A 277 -29.31 5.32 -2.75
N GLU A 278 -29.15 6.64 -2.76
CA GLU A 278 -28.88 7.45 -3.97
C GLU A 278 -27.49 8.07 -4.01
N SER A 279 -26.63 7.86 -2.99
CA SER A 279 -25.28 8.44 -2.96
C SER A 279 -24.36 7.68 -3.90
N LYS A 280 -23.63 8.40 -4.78
CA LYS A 280 -22.55 7.79 -5.54
C LYS A 280 -21.48 7.31 -4.56
N LEU A 281 -20.91 6.13 -4.78
CA LEU A 281 -19.83 5.55 -3.96
C LEU A 281 -18.68 6.53 -3.61
N ARG A 282 -18.49 7.58 -4.41
CA ARG A 282 -17.48 8.62 -4.21
C ARG A 282 -17.77 9.59 -3.06
N ASP A 283 -19.03 9.70 -2.66
CA ASP A 283 -19.49 10.70 -1.67
C ASP A 283 -19.78 10.07 -0.30
N ILE A 284 -19.58 8.76 -0.17
CA ILE A 284 -19.79 8.01 1.07
C ILE A 284 -18.60 8.26 1.99
N THR A 285 -18.86 8.82 3.16
CA THR A 285 -17.87 8.93 4.24
C THR A 285 -17.78 7.61 4.97
N SER A 286 -16.58 7.14 5.22
CA SER A 286 -16.29 5.93 5.97
C SER A 286 -15.17 6.17 6.97
N THR A 287 -15.19 5.41 8.06
CA THR A 287 -14.08 5.33 9.00
C THR A 287 -13.28 4.08 8.68
N TYR A 288 -12.03 4.28 8.30
CA TYR A 288 -11.04 3.22 8.15
C TYR A 288 -10.24 3.10 9.44
N THR A 289 -10.18 1.92 10.02
CA THR A 289 -9.37 1.63 11.21
C THR A 289 -8.47 0.43 10.95
N TYR A 290 -7.18 0.61 11.15
CA TYR A 290 -6.21 -0.48 11.20
C TYR A 290 -5.99 -0.89 12.64
N LEU A 291 -6.05 -2.19 12.89
CA LEU A 291 -5.89 -2.80 14.21
C LEU A 291 -4.73 -3.79 14.18
N MET A 292 -3.77 -3.60 15.05
CA MET A 292 -2.58 -4.44 15.19
C MET A 292 -2.52 -4.97 16.61
N SER A 293 -2.49 -6.30 16.79
CA SER A 293 -2.39 -6.90 18.12
C SER A 293 -1.06 -6.56 18.79
N VAL A 294 -1.11 -6.26 20.08
CA VAL A 294 0.08 -5.97 20.91
C VAL A 294 0.19 -6.97 22.04
N ASN A 295 1.41 -7.16 22.54
CA ASN A 295 1.68 -8.01 23.69
C ASN A 295 1.21 -7.39 25.01
#